data_62491b006b896c2887d24e2df063d448
#
_entry.id   62491b006b896c2887d24e2df063d448
#
_cell.length_a   1.000
_cell.length_b   1.000
_cell.length_c   1.000
_cell.angle_alpha   90.00
_cell.angle_beta   90.00
_cell.angle_gamma   90.00
#
_symmetry.space_group_name_H-M   'P 1'
#
loop_
_entity.id
_entity.type
_entity.pdbx_description
1 polymer ?
#
loop_
_entity_poly.entity_id
_entity_poly.type
_entity_poly.pdbx_seq_one_letter_code
_entity_poly.pdbx_strand_id
1 'polypeptide(L)'
;MYNDEIGHYLELARENFYSIKRLPAVLREHVEATPEVMKDVVFFSCMAPLSIYNMRIRIPYLFDREMMGCQVQIFVIANQASGKNNIDFIQSDIMSLMKNFNNSELAREREYERRKARSKSKNIGDPPATTVFMLPASTSKVQVCRRALSVEERYGEPGGVFFYTFSPELGTAVESSKTGFNDLRVLNRVSYDLSGTYGQDHGSELSIHGTVNINQSLLYLGTPGVMANYFNLNSIENGNLSRAIIVPFKQAIGSAAPIFKPIPESDKAFSHKVLQRLFDEVFDSSNSKCLMPEKVVDISFLNAEVERFHEEMSNLAVEVQSEAVDTYRKRSSVSAYRIAAICYNIYNTENQLLDEDEQLPMCQIENNVKKIFRFAAYYILHSTLGIFGNTIETLNMQQKNLFKIVRKTGLYESLPEVFSREDIEVYSGKLFLKSPARSIIPKWLKNNRIVALGDGRYQKIYACQNSN
;
A
#
# COMPACT_ATOMS: atom_id res chain seq x y z
N MET A 1 -20.70 -9.70 -7.10
CA MET A 1 -20.74 -9.52 -8.57
C MET A 1 -19.43 -8.92 -9.10
N TYR A 2 -19.09 -7.63 -8.94
CA TYR A 2 -17.81 -7.08 -9.46
C TYR A 2 -16.56 -7.67 -8.79
N ASN A 3 -16.65 -8.07 -7.52
CA ASN A 3 -15.50 -8.64 -6.80
C ASN A 3 -15.08 -10.02 -7.33
N ASP A 4 -15.99 -10.79 -7.88
CA ASP A 4 -15.70 -12.09 -8.52
C ASP A 4 -14.95 -11.88 -9.83
N GLU A 5 -15.28 -10.80 -10.57
CA GLU A 5 -14.57 -10.44 -11.81
C GLU A 5 -13.16 -9.93 -11.54
N ILE A 6 -13.00 -9.07 -10.53
CA ILE A 6 -11.67 -8.65 -10.06
C ILE A 6 -10.87 -9.88 -9.57
N GLY A 7 -11.55 -10.82 -8.90
CA GLY A 7 -10.98 -12.09 -8.47
C GLY A 7 -10.40 -12.91 -9.61
N HIS A 8 -11.06 -12.95 -10.77
CA HIS A 8 -10.53 -13.64 -11.96
C HIS A 8 -9.22 -13.01 -12.47
N TYR A 9 -9.16 -11.67 -12.55
CA TYR A 9 -7.91 -10.97 -12.90
C TYR A 9 -6.80 -11.22 -11.86
N LEU A 10 -7.18 -11.24 -10.57
CA LEU A 10 -6.25 -11.52 -9.48
C LEU A 10 -5.65 -12.93 -9.59
N GLU A 11 -6.46 -13.96 -9.87
CA GLU A 11 -5.95 -15.34 -9.99
C GLU A 11 -4.92 -15.46 -11.12
N LEU A 12 -5.21 -14.89 -12.30
CA LEU A 12 -4.26 -14.85 -13.41
C LEU A 12 -2.97 -14.09 -13.05
N ALA A 13 -3.10 -12.97 -12.34
CA ALA A 13 -1.94 -12.19 -11.90
C ALA A 13 -1.13 -12.92 -10.82
N ARG A 14 -1.80 -13.64 -9.91
CA ARG A 14 -1.18 -14.47 -8.87
C ARG A 14 -0.40 -15.63 -9.44
N GLU A 15 -0.95 -16.38 -10.40
CA GLU A 15 -0.25 -17.45 -11.11
C GLU A 15 1.02 -16.92 -11.79
N ASN A 16 0.93 -15.77 -12.47
CA ASN A 16 2.07 -15.12 -13.08
C ASN A 16 3.12 -14.67 -12.04
N PHE A 17 2.69 -14.13 -10.90
CA PHE A 17 3.58 -13.72 -9.82
C PHE A 17 4.33 -14.92 -9.24
N TYR A 18 3.64 -16.01 -8.90
CA TYR A 18 4.29 -17.23 -8.39
C TYR A 18 5.08 -18.01 -9.43
N SER A 19 4.98 -17.65 -10.72
CA SER A 19 5.88 -18.15 -11.77
C SER A 19 7.26 -17.48 -11.78
N ILE A 20 7.48 -16.44 -10.97
CA ILE A 20 8.78 -15.76 -10.84
C ILE A 20 9.77 -16.73 -10.19
N LYS A 21 10.77 -17.16 -10.95
CA LYS A 21 11.77 -18.13 -10.48
C LYS A 21 12.68 -17.58 -9.39
N ARG A 22 12.89 -16.28 -9.37
CA ARG A 22 13.79 -15.61 -8.43
C ARG A 22 13.19 -14.27 -8.03
N LEU A 23 12.59 -14.21 -6.84
CA LEU A 23 12.25 -12.97 -6.16
C LEU A 23 13.51 -12.32 -5.59
N PRO A 24 13.51 -11.00 -5.28
CA PRO A 24 14.62 -10.39 -4.54
C PRO A 24 14.94 -11.18 -3.26
N ALA A 25 16.22 -11.35 -2.94
CA ALA A 25 16.68 -12.25 -1.88
C ALA A 25 15.94 -12.05 -0.55
N VAL A 26 15.84 -10.80 -0.12
CA VAL A 26 15.16 -10.44 1.14
C VAL A 26 13.68 -10.85 1.17
N LEU A 27 13.01 -10.82 0.00
CA LEU A 27 11.62 -11.28 -0.11
C LEU A 27 11.54 -12.78 -0.25
N ARG A 28 12.43 -13.35 -1.05
CA ARG A 28 12.46 -14.77 -1.38
C ARG A 28 12.59 -15.62 -0.12
N GLU A 29 13.56 -15.33 0.74
CA GLU A 29 13.80 -16.11 1.93
C GLU A 29 12.57 -16.18 2.86
N HIS A 30 11.85 -15.07 3.03
CA HIS A 30 10.66 -15.04 3.86
C HIS A 30 9.45 -15.69 3.17
N VAL A 31 9.24 -15.44 1.88
CA VAL A 31 8.10 -15.99 1.12
C VAL A 31 8.25 -17.51 0.93
N GLU A 32 9.45 -18.02 0.65
CA GLU A 32 9.70 -19.45 0.48
C GLU A 32 9.67 -20.24 1.78
N ALA A 33 10.07 -19.62 2.90
CA ALA A 33 9.94 -20.19 4.23
C ALA A 33 8.49 -20.24 4.74
N THR A 34 7.58 -19.53 4.06
CA THR A 34 6.18 -19.34 4.47
C THR A 34 5.28 -20.44 3.88
N PRO A 35 4.33 -21.00 4.66
CA PRO A 35 3.32 -21.91 4.13
C PRO A 35 2.43 -21.21 3.10
N GLU A 36 1.97 -21.96 2.07
CA GLU A 36 1.27 -21.43 0.90
C GLU A 36 0.14 -20.46 1.24
N VAL A 37 -0.65 -20.80 2.24
CA VAL A 37 -1.82 -20.00 2.67
C VAL A 37 -1.47 -18.61 3.24
N MET A 38 -0.20 -18.36 3.56
CA MET A 38 0.27 -17.09 4.12
C MET A 38 1.24 -16.33 3.20
N LYS A 39 1.60 -16.86 2.04
CA LYS A 39 2.60 -16.23 1.16
C LYS A 39 2.24 -14.81 0.76
N ASP A 40 0.98 -14.57 0.36
CA ASP A 40 0.51 -13.22 0.02
C ASP A 40 0.65 -12.28 1.23
N VAL A 41 0.25 -12.76 2.43
CA VAL A 41 0.32 -11.99 3.67
C VAL A 41 1.76 -11.59 3.98
N VAL A 42 2.69 -12.53 3.87
CA VAL A 42 4.12 -12.29 4.12
C VAL A 42 4.69 -11.36 3.07
N PHE A 43 4.41 -11.57 1.78
CA PHE A 43 4.85 -10.70 0.71
C PHE A 43 4.48 -9.23 0.98
N PHE A 44 3.20 -8.95 1.24
CA PHE A 44 2.78 -7.58 1.53
C PHE A 44 3.36 -7.06 2.85
N SER A 45 3.44 -7.90 3.90
CA SER A 45 3.99 -7.48 5.20
C SER A 45 5.45 -7.04 5.11
N CYS A 46 6.24 -7.60 4.20
CA CYS A 46 7.62 -7.18 3.95
C CYS A 46 7.73 -5.78 3.34
N MET A 47 6.68 -5.28 2.65
CA MET A 47 6.78 -4.02 1.90
C MET A 47 6.91 -2.79 2.81
N ALA A 48 6.26 -2.77 3.97
CA ALA A 48 6.36 -1.64 4.88
C ALA A 48 7.78 -1.47 5.47
N PRO A 49 8.42 -2.49 6.05
CA PRO A 49 9.81 -2.37 6.49
C PRO A 49 10.78 -2.11 5.34
N LEU A 50 10.59 -2.74 4.16
CA LEU A 50 11.45 -2.50 2.99
C LEU A 50 11.30 -1.09 2.42
N SER A 51 10.14 -0.45 2.56
CA SER A 51 9.95 0.94 2.14
C SER A 51 10.86 1.91 2.91
N ILE A 52 11.27 1.57 4.13
CA ILE A 52 12.18 2.37 4.96
C ILE A 52 13.60 2.35 4.39
N TYR A 53 14.05 1.22 3.87
CA TYR A 53 15.31 1.14 3.13
C TYR A 53 15.27 1.85 1.76
N ASN A 54 14.07 2.19 1.29
CA ASN A 54 13.84 2.88 0.02
C ASN A 54 13.36 4.34 0.21
N MET A 55 13.55 4.93 1.39
CA MET A 55 13.04 6.26 1.70
C MET A 55 13.71 7.39 0.88
N ARG A 56 14.90 7.13 0.32
CA ARG A 56 15.60 8.10 -0.54
C ARG A 56 15.26 7.97 -2.02
N ILE A 57 14.36 7.03 -2.38
CA ILE A 57 13.92 6.84 -3.76
C ILE A 57 12.77 7.79 -4.08
N ARG A 58 12.87 8.37 -5.28
CA ARG A 58 11.82 9.17 -5.91
C ARG A 58 11.45 8.52 -7.25
N ILE A 59 10.16 8.33 -7.47
CA ILE A 59 9.61 7.66 -8.65
C ILE A 59 8.64 8.56 -9.40
N PRO A 60 8.81 8.76 -10.71
CA PRO A 60 7.81 9.42 -11.53
C PRO A 60 6.60 8.49 -11.71
N TYR A 61 5.39 9.01 -11.63
CA TYR A 61 4.17 8.24 -11.89
C TYR A 61 3.40 8.86 -13.05
N LEU A 62 2.91 8.01 -13.95
CA LEU A 62 2.30 8.42 -15.22
C LEU A 62 1.20 9.50 -15.09
N PHE A 63 0.43 9.45 -14.02
CA PHE A 63 -0.72 10.36 -13.82
C PHE A 63 -0.45 11.48 -12.81
N ASP A 64 0.74 11.55 -12.23
CA ASP A 64 1.13 12.59 -11.30
C ASP A 64 2.21 13.49 -11.88
N ARG A 65 2.17 14.77 -11.52
CA ARG A 65 3.21 15.74 -11.92
C ARG A 65 4.40 15.75 -10.95
N GLU A 66 4.15 15.32 -9.73
CA GLU A 66 5.15 15.30 -8.67
C GLU A 66 5.75 13.90 -8.52
N MET A 67 6.99 13.86 -8.07
CA MET A 67 7.64 12.60 -7.73
C MET A 67 6.97 11.98 -6.51
N MET A 68 6.81 10.66 -6.50
CA MET A 68 6.32 9.91 -5.36
C MET A 68 7.47 9.29 -4.57
N GLY A 69 7.25 9.08 -3.28
CA GLY A 69 8.09 8.21 -2.45
C GLY A 69 7.56 6.78 -2.39
N CYS A 70 8.32 5.91 -1.73
CA CYS A 70 8.01 4.49 -1.59
C CYS A 70 7.20 4.13 -0.32
N GLN A 71 6.63 5.10 0.39
CA GLN A 71 5.88 4.83 1.63
C GLN A 71 4.60 4.03 1.35
N VAL A 72 4.32 3.04 2.22
CA VAL A 72 3.14 2.17 2.14
C VAL A 72 2.49 2.00 3.50
N GLN A 73 1.18 1.78 3.52
CA GLN A 73 0.39 1.57 4.74
C GLN A 73 -0.32 0.22 4.66
N ILE A 74 0.15 -0.75 5.41
CA ILE A 74 -0.29 -2.14 5.33
C ILE A 74 -1.06 -2.53 6.58
N PHE A 75 -2.24 -3.10 6.37
CA PHE A 75 -3.16 -3.55 7.41
C PHE A 75 -3.49 -5.03 7.22
N VAL A 76 -2.90 -5.89 8.03
CA VAL A 76 -3.17 -7.33 8.01
C VAL A 76 -4.36 -7.63 8.89
N ILE A 77 -5.39 -8.22 8.31
CA ILE A 77 -6.63 -8.62 9.01
C ILE A 77 -6.60 -10.12 9.21
N ALA A 78 -6.51 -10.56 10.46
CA ALA A 78 -6.46 -11.97 10.80
C ALA A 78 -7.19 -12.25 12.11
N ASN A 79 -7.79 -13.43 12.23
CA ASN A 79 -8.40 -13.87 13.46
C ASN A 79 -7.36 -14.04 14.58
N GLN A 80 -7.83 -14.15 15.82
CA GLN A 80 -6.98 -14.52 16.94
C GLN A 80 -6.37 -15.92 16.72
N ALA A 81 -5.17 -16.14 17.22
CA ALA A 81 -4.45 -17.42 17.11
C ALA A 81 -4.19 -17.91 15.67
N SER A 82 -4.22 -17.02 14.68
CA SER A 82 -4.00 -17.35 13.26
C SER A 82 -2.53 -17.51 12.84
N GLY A 83 -1.58 -17.39 13.76
CA GLY A 83 -0.14 -17.41 13.42
C GLY A 83 0.42 -16.06 12.94
N LYS A 84 -0.35 -14.98 13.00
CA LYS A 84 0.09 -13.62 12.60
C LYS A 84 1.33 -13.11 13.35
N ASN A 85 1.67 -13.69 14.52
CA ASN A 85 2.87 -13.32 15.27
C ASN A 85 4.18 -13.61 14.50
N ASN A 86 4.15 -14.50 13.50
CA ASN A 86 5.31 -14.71 12.62
C ASN A 86 5.65 -13.46 11.79
N ILE A 87 4.70 -12.56 11.56
CA ILE A 87 4.94 -11.29 10.88
C ILE A 87 5.83 -10.37 11.75
N ASP A 88 5.71 -10.43 13.07
CA ASP A 88 6.59 -9.69 13.99
C ASP A 88 8.04 -10.15 13.85
N PHE A 89 8.27 -11.45 13.76
CA PHE A 89 9.61 -11.99 13.49
C PHE A 89 10.15 -11.47 12.14
N ILE A 90 9.38 -11.59 11.05
CA ILE A 90 9.80 -11.18 9.70
C ILE A 90 10.14 -9.68 9.66
N GLN A 91 9.28 -8.83 10.20
CA GLN A 91 9.54 -7.39 10.20
C GLN A 91 10.73 -7.03 11.09
N SER A 92 10.93 -7.74 12.21
CA SER A 92 12.08 -7.52 13.10
C SER A 92 13.39 -7.92 12.45
N ASP A 93 13.38 -8.98 11.65
CA ASP A 93 14.54 -9.46 10.91
C ASP A 93 14.94 -8.44 9.83
N ILE A 94 14.00 -8.05 8.97
CA ILE A 94 14.24 -7.03 7.94
C ILE A 94 14.71 -5.70 8.57
N MET A 95 14.10 -5.27 9.67
CA MET A 95 14.40 -3.98 10.32
C MET A 95 15.62 -4.01 11.25
N SER A 96 16.36 -5.10 11.32
CA SER A 96 17.44 -5.28 12.32
C SER A 96 18.49 -4.15 12.28
N LEU A 97 18.98 -3.77 11.10
CA LEU A 97 19.96 -2.67 10.95
C LEU A 97 19.34 -1.31 11.29
N MET A 98 18.14 -1.03 10.76
CA MET A 98 17.40 0.20 11.06
C MET A 98 17.08 0.33 12.55
N LYS A 99 16.76 -0.77 13.22
CA LYS A 99 16.51 -0.82 14.66
C LYS A 99 17.78 -0.53 15.47
N ASN A 100 18.92 -1.05 15.06
CA ASN A 100 20.20 -0.76 15.71
C ASN A 100 20.54 0.73 15.61
N PHE A 101 20.39 1.32 14.43
CA PHE A 101 20.57 2.76 14.23
C PHE A 101 19.60 3.56 15.11
N ASN A 102 18.29 3.28 15.05
CA ASN A 102 17.28 3.95 15.85
C ASN A 102 17.55 3.85 17.37
N ASN A 103 18.01 2.69 17.85
CA ASN A 103 18.36 2.49 19.24
C ASN A 103 19.58 3.31 19.68
N SER A 104 20.56 3.51 18.79
CA SER A 104 21.70 4.40 19.06
C SER A 104 21.26 5.86 19.23
N GLU A 105 20.31 6.30 18.42
CA GLU A 105 19.74 7.64 18.52
C GLU A 105 18.91 7.82 19.82
N LEU A 106 18.10 6.83 20.18
CA LEU A 106 17.40 6.80 21.48
C LEU A 106 18.36 6.79 22.67
N ALA A 107 19.52 6.14 22.55
CA ALA A 107 20.53 6.13 23.60
C ALA A 107 21.12 7.54 23.82
N ARG A 108 21.33 8.32 22.76
CA ARG A 108 21.77 9.73 22.83
C ARG A 108 20.77 10.60 23.59
N GLU A 109 19.47 10.44 23.32
CA GLU A 109 18.42 11.16 24.05
C GLU A 109 18.41 10.79 25.54
N ARG A 110 18.43 9.48 25.84
CA ARG A 110 18.44 8.99 27.23
C ARG A 110 19.66 9.49 28.00
N GLU A 111 20.81 9.58 27.34
CA GLU A 111 22.02 10.13 27.98
C GLU A 111 21.88 11.62 28.27
N TYR A 112 21.30 12.39 27.35
CA TYR A 112 20.98 13.81 27.58
C TYR A 112 20.02 13.97 28.77
N GLU A 113 18.92 13.22 28.81
CA GLU A 113 17.94 13.30 29.91
C GLU A 113 18.56 12.87 31.26
N ARG A 114 19.44 11.86 31.28
CA ARG A 114 20.18 11.47 32.50
C ARG A 114 21.11 12.59 32.97
N ARG A 115 21.83 13.26 32.06
CA ARG A 115 22.69 14.41 32.41
C ARG A 115 21.84 15.55 32.95
N LYS A 116 20.72 15.85 32.34
CA LYS A 116 19.76 16.87 32.76
C LYS A 116 19.22 16.59 34.16
N ALA A 117 18.83 15.36 34.46
CA ALA A 117 18.33 14.96 35.76
C ALA A 117 19.37 15.05 36.87
N ARG A 118 20.67 14.83 36.57
CA ARG A 118 21.77 14.86 37.54
C ARG A 118 22.36 16.26 37.76
N SER A 119 22.17 17.17 36.80
CA SER A 119 22.73 18.51 36.88
C SER A 119 21.89 19.43 37.78
N LYS A 120 22.58 20.11 38.69
CA LYS A 120 21.99 21.19 39.47
C LYS A 120 21.96 22.54 38.68
N SER A 121 22.68 22.59 37.55
CA SER A 121 22.75 23.77 36.68
C SER A 121 21.57 23.76 35.71
N LYS A 122 20.96 24.95 35.53
CA LYS A 122 19.94 25.15 34.47
C LYS A 122 20.52 25.17 33.05
N ASN A 123 21.83 25.25 32.90
CA ASN A 123 22.52 25.40 31.62
C ASN A 123 23.21 24.09 31.18
N ILE A 124 22.45 23.16 30.65
CA ILE A 124 22.96 21.83 30.21
C ILE A 124 23.19 21.79 28.70
N GLY A 125 22.92 22.90 28.00
CA GLY A 125 22.87 22.96 26.53
C GLY A 125 21.56 22.40 25.97
N ASP A 126 21.39 22.53 24.68
CA ASP A 126 20.20 22.09 23.95
C ASP A 126 20.13 20.57 23.84
N PRO A 127 18.93 19.99 23.74
CA PRO A 127 18.75 18.58 23.45
C PRO A 127 19.40 18.21 22.10
N PRO A 128 20.02 17.03 21.98
CA PRO A 128 20.63 16.65 20.72
C PRO A 128 19.56 16.43 19.63
N ALA A 129 19.77 16.98 18.47
CA ALA A 129 18.99 16.60 17.30
C ALA A 129 19.22 15.12 16.96
N THR A 130 18.17 14.32 16.95
CA THR A 130 18.21 12.87 16.80
C THR A 130 17.30 12.38 15.67
N THR A 131 17.65 11.20 15.13
CA THR A 131 16.89 10.57 14.05
C THR A 131 16.15 9.34 14.60
N VAL A 132 15.18 9.57 15.47
CA VAL A 132 14.31 8.50 15.98
C VAL A 132 13.08 8.40 15.07
N PHE A 133 13.05 7.38 14.24
CA PHE A 133 12.01 7.19 13.21
C PHE A 133 11.16 5.94 13.40
N MET A 134 11.59 4.97 14.22
CA MET A 134 10.74 3.84 14.59
C MET A 134 9.85 4.24 15.76
N LEU A 135 8.57 4.42 15.47
CA LEU A 135 7.61 4.97 16.43
C LEU A 135 6.64 3.90 16.94
N PRO A 136 6.44 3.76 18.26
CA PRO A 136 5.33 2.98 18.80
C PRO A 136 3.97 3.47 18.28
N ALA A 137 3.02 2.56 18.09
CA ALA A 137 1.66 2.90 17.65
C ALA A 137 0.89 3.80 18.64
N SER A 138 1.37 3.92 19.87
CA SER A 138 0.84 4.82 20.90
C SER A 138 1.48 6.21 20.92
N THR A 139 2.42 6.50 20.00
CA THR A 139 3.08 7.81 19.92
C THR A 139 2.06 8.91 19.64
N SER A 140 2.09 9.99 20.45
CA SER A 140 1.17 11.11 20.23
C SER A 140 1.53 11.93 18.98
N LYS A 141 0.54 12.59 18.38
CA LYS A 141 0.77 13.49 17.21
C LYS A 141 1.85 14.53 17.47
N VAL A 142 1.82 15.16 18.65
CA VAL A 142 2.83 16.14 19.07
C VAL A 142 4.23 15.54 19.04
N GLN A 143 4.36 14.31 19.54
CA GLN A 143 5.68 13.64 19.55
C GLN A 143 6.15 13.27 18.15
N VAL A 144 5.25 12.85 17.26
CA VAL A 144 5.60 12.61 15.84
C VAL A 144 6.13 13.88 15.19
N CYS A 145 5.44 15.02 15.40
CA CYS A 145 5.89 16.31 14.87
C CYS A 145 7.25 16.73 15.45
N ARG A 146 7.49 16.54 16.76
CA ARG A 146 8.81 16.82 17.36
C ARG A 146 9.91 15.97 16.77
N ARG A 147 9.62 14.68 16.48
CA ARG A 147 10.56 13.82 15.77
C ARG A 147 10.85 14.32 14.36
N ALA A 148 9.84 14.81 13.64
CA ALA A 148 10.02 15.39 12.31
C ALA A 148 10.90 16.64 12.35
N LEU A 149 10.66 17.54 13.32
CA LEU A 149 11.52 18.73 13.51
C LEU A 149 12.95 18.37 13.86
N SER A 150 13.15 17.38 14.75
CA SER A 150 14.50 16.93 15.12
C SER A 150 15.28 16.35 13.94
N VAL A 151 14.59 15.66 13.01
CA VAL A 151 15.18 15.17 11.75
C VAL A 151 15.51 16.33 10.83
N GLU A 152 14.60 17.28 10.66
CA GLU A 152 14.82 18.49 9.85
C GLU A 152 15.99 19.33 10.39
N GLU A 153 16.04 19.54 11.70
CA GLU A 153 17.13 20.25 12.37
C GLU A 153 18.50 19.56 12.14
N ARG A 154 18.50 18.24 12.17
CA ARG A 154 19.72 17.46 12.01
C ARG A 154 20.26 17.46 10.58
N TYR A 155 19.38 17.30 9.61
CA TYR A 155 19.76 17.08 8.19
C TYR A 155 19.51 18.32 7.30
N GLY A 156 18.77 19.30 7.77
CA GLY A 156 18.36 20.45 6.94
C GLY A 156 17.36 20.08 5.84
N GLU A 157 16.70 18.91 5.95
CA GLU A 157 15.85 18.34 4.91
C GLU A 157 14.49 17.92 5.51
N PRO A 158 13.42 18.74 5.33
CA PRO A 158 12.09 18.40 5.82
C PRO A 158 11.57 17.12 5.17
N GLY A 159 11.11 16.18 5.99
CA GLY A 159 10.57 14.90 5.51
C GLY A 159 11.60 13.96 4.88
N GLY A 160 12.90 14.23 5.03
CA GLY A 160 13.97 13.42 4.44
C GLY A 160 14.07 11.99 4.99
N VAL A 161 13.50 11.73 6.17
CA VAL A 161 13.42 10.42 6.80
C VAL A 161 11.98 9.97 6.91
N PHE A 162 11.70 8.72 6.52
CA PHE A 162 10.37 8.13 6.69
C PHE A 162 10.24 7.53 8.08
N PHE A 163 9.13 7.83 8.74
CA PHE A 163 8.78 7.17 9.98
C PHE A 163 8.24 5.76 9.70
N TYR A 164 8.52 4.86 10.61
CA TYR A 164 8.01 3.50 10.59
C TYR A 164 7.23 3.19 11.86
N THR A 165 6.02 2.69 11.70
CA THR A 165 5.23 2.19 12.82
C THR A 165 4.79 0.76 12.56
N PHE A 166 5.18 -0.13 13.45
CA PHE A 166 4.68 -1.49 13.53
C PHE A 166 3.79 -1.65 14.78
N SER A 167 2.64 -2.28 14.60
CA SER A 167 1.81 -2.71 15.74
C SER A 167 1.31 -4.13 15.51
N PRO A 168 1.69 -5.10 16.36
CA PRO A 168 1.14 -6.45 16.30
C PRO A 168 -0.34 -6.49 16.72
N GLU A 169 -0.82 -5.42 17.36
CA GLU A 169 -2.22 -5.25 17.79
C GLU A 169 -2.69 -3.83 17.50
N LEU A 170 -3.45 -3.66 16.41
CA LEU A 170 -4.04 -2.38 16.05
C LEU A 170 -4.94 -1.79 17.16
N GLY A 171 -5.45 -2.64 18.05
CA GLY A 171 -6.25 -2.22 19.21
C GLY A 171 -5.57 -1.13 20.02
N THR A 172 -4.26 -1.22 20.22
CA THR A 172 -3.45 -0.22 20.93
C THR A 172 -3.51 1.16 20.26
N ALA A 173 -3.44 1.22 18.93
CA ALA A 173 -3.56 2.47 18.17
C ALA A 173 -4.99 3.03 18.20
N VAL A 174 -6.01 2.16 18.19
CA VAL A 174 -7.43 2.55 18.29
C VAL A 174 -7.74 3.10 19.69
N GLU A 175 -7.23 2.49 20.73
CA GLU A 175 -7.43 2.96 22.11
C GLU A 175 -6.79 4.32 22.35
N SER A 176 -5.58 4.53 21.86
CA SER A 176 -4.89 5.83 21.96
C SER A 176 -5.62 6.94 21.20
N SER A 177 -6.39 6.60 20.15
CA SER A 177 -7.15 7.56 19.34
C SER A 177 -8.48 7.99 19.94
N LYS A 178 -8.98 7.34 21.00
CA LYS A 178 -10.26 7.70 21.66
C LYS A 178 -10.25 9.09 22.28
N THR A 179 -9.09 9.59 22.66
CA THR A 179 -8.91 10.99 23.02
C THR A 179 -8.65 11.77 21.73
N GLY A 180 -9.59 12.51 21.19
CA GLY A 180 -9.55 13.16 19.87
C GLY A 180 -8.23 13.88 19.51
N PHE A 181 -7.43 14.26 20.51
CA PHE A 181 -6.08 14.82 20.35
C PHE A 181 -5.05 13.82 19.79
N ASN A 182 -5.24 12.52 19.97
CA ASN A 182 -4.29 11.48 19.59
C ASN A 182 -4.73 10.64 18.38
N ASP A 183 -5.77 11.06 17.65
CA ASP A 183 -6.18 10.34 16.45
C ASP A 183 -5.11 10.42 15.36
N LEU A 184 -4.32 9.36 15.24
CA LEU A 184 -3.24 9.25 14.25
C LEU A 184 -3.74 9.09 12.82
N ARG A 185 -5.03 8.81 12.59
CA ARG A 185 -5.57 8.63 11.23
C ARG A 185 -5.36 9.85 10.33
N VAL A 186 -5.38 11.05 10.91
CA VAL A 186 -5.07 12.28 10.15
C VAL A 186 -3.61 12.27 9.71
N LEU A 187 -2.67 11.97 10.62
CA LEU A 187 -1.25 11.87 10.28
C LEU A 187 -0.99 10.78 9.25
N ASN A 188 -1.57 9.59 9.43
CA ASN A 188 -1.42 8.48 8.51
C ASN A 188 -1.89 8.87 7.09
N ARG A 189 -3.00 9.62 6.98
CA ARG A 189 -3.49 10.11 5.69
C ARG A 189 -2.53 11.12 5.05
N VAL A 190 -2.06 12.08 5.83
CA VAL A 190 -1.17 13.15 5.34
C VAL A 190 0.20 12.57 4.97
N SER A 191 0.74 11.67 5.77
CA SER A 191 2.07 11.09 5.58
C SER A 191 2.17 10.06 4.44
N TYR A 192 1.05 9.74 3.77
CA TYR A 192 1.05 8.85 2.60
C TYR A 192 1.61 9.54 1.35
N ASP A 193 1.38 10.83 1.20
CA ASP A 193 1.88 11.61 0.08
C ASP A 193 3.22 12.29 0.48
N LEU A 194 4.19 12.35 -0.43
CA LEU A 194 5.56 12.83 -0.14
C LEU A 194 5.60 14.28 0.31
N SER A 195 4.65 15.10 -0.15
CA SER A 195 4.48 16.51 0.22
C SER A 195 3.60 16.71 1.45
N GLY A 196 3.30 15.63 2.19
CA GLY A 196 2.39 15.65 3.32
C GLY A 196 2.85 16.57 4.44
N THR A 197 2.16 17.70 4.64
CA THR A 197 2.42 18.63 5.72
C THR A 197 1.39 18.50 6.83
N TYR A 198 1.83 18.56 8.06
CA TYR A 198 0.97 18.62 9.23
C TYR A 198 1.32 19.83 10.10
N GLY A 199 0.32 20.63 10.41
CA GLY A 199 0.49 21.79 11.29
C GLY A 199 -0.11 21.54 12.67
N GLN A 200 0.56 22.05 13.69
CA GLN A 200 0.05 22.08 15.04
C GLN A 200 0.45 23.40 15.69
N ASP A 201 -0.52 24.26 15.89
CA ASP A 201 -0.35 25.55 16.55
C ASP A 201 -1.37 25.67 17.69
N HIS A 202 -0.88 25.49 18.90
CA HIS A 202 -1.66 25.62 20.13
C HIS A 202 -0.95 26.57 21.06
N GLY A 203 -1.68 27.38 21.81
CA GLY A 203 -1.14 28.37 22.77
C GLY A 203 -0.48 27.74 24.01
N SER A 204 0.10 26.55 23.92
CA SER A 204 0.83 25.91 25.02
C SER A 204 2.34 25.90 24.73
N GLU A 205 3.17 25.91 25.77
CA GLU A 205 4.64 25.79 25.67
C GLU A 205 5.09 24.48 24.96
N LEU A 206 4.16 23.53 24.80
CA LEU A 206 4.40 22.26 24.09
C LEU A 206 4.02 22.33 22.61
N SER A 207 3.55 23.48 22.14
CA SER A 207 3.17 23.68 20.75
C SER A 207 4.37 23.62 19.82
N ILE A 208 4.16 23.06 18.65
CA ILE A 208 5.08 23.13 17.52
C ILE A 208 4.56 24.26 16.65
N HIS A 209 5.14 25.42 16.80
CA HIS A 209 4.74 26.60 16.02
C HIS A 209 5.13 26.40 14.55
N GLY A 210 4.15 26.01 13.72
CA GLY A 210 4.35 25.84 12.30
C GLY A 210 3.88 24.51 11.73
N THR A 211 4.42 24.15 10.58
CA THR A 211 4.13 22.91 9.84
C THR A 211 5.37 22.05 9.71
N VAL A 212 5.19 20.75 9.73
CA VAL A 212 6.25 19.75 9.52
C VAL A 212 5.89 18.83 8.37
N ASN A 213 6.88 18.33 7.63
CA ASN A 213 6.70 17.30 6.63
C ASN A 213 6.86 15.93 7.28
N ILE A 214 5.86 15.07 7.08
CA ILE A 214 5.84 13.72 7.68
C ILE A 214 5.58 12.71 6.58
N ASN A 215 6.54 11.81 6.39
CA ASN A 215 6.41 10.65 5.53
C ASN A 215 6.43 9.40 6.43
N GLN A 216 5.51 8.45 6.22
CA GLN A 216 5.38 7.33 7.13
C GLN A 216 4.94 6.05 6.40
N SER A 217 5.57 4.93 6.76
CA SER A 217 5.11 3.59 6.43
C SER A 217 4.58 2.88 7.67
N LEU A 218 3.50 2.11 7.47
CA LEU A 218 2.80 1.43 8.56
C LEU A 218 2.68 -0.06 8.28
N LEU A 219 2.83 -0.87 9.32
CA LEU A 219 2.43 -2.27 9.33
C LEU A 219 1.60 -2.54 10.59
N TYR A 220 0.30 -2.66 10.42
CA TYR A 220 -0.63 -2.92 11.51
C TYR A 220 -1.30 -4.28 11.38
N LEU A 221 -1.28 -5.05 12.45
CA LEU A 221 -1.99 -6.33 12.55
C LEU A 221 -3.24 -6.15 13.40
N GLY A 222 -4.37 -6.68 12.97
CA GLY A 222 -5.61 -6.55 13.73
C GLY A 222 -6.61 -7.65 13.45
N THR A 223 -7.59 -7.80 14.35
CA THR A 223 -8.76 -8.64 14.13
C THR A 223 -9.81 -7.91 13.29
N PRO A 224 -10.74 -8.62 12.64
CA PRO A 224 -11.79 -7.99 11.83
C PRO A 224 -12.57 -6.90 12.57
N GLY A 225 -12.92 -7.12 13.84
CA GLY A 225 -13.66 -6.14 14.64
C GLY A 225 -12.87 -4.86 14.93
N VAL A 226 -11.58 -4.97 15.22
CA VAL A 226 -10.71 -3.81 15.45
C VAL A 226 -10.49 -3.03 14.14
N MET A 227 -10.34 -3.73 13.01
CA MET A 227 -10.24 -3.11 11.69
C MET A 227 -11.50 -2.34 11.30
N ALA A 228 -12.68 -2.91 11.55
CA ALA A 228 -13.96 -2.24 11.32
C ALA A 228 -14.10 -0.95 12.16
N ASN A 229 -13.59 -0.95 13.39
CA ASN A 229 -13.56 0.26 14.24
C ASN A 229 -12.55 1.31 13.74
N TYR A 230 -11.40 0.89 13.22
CA TYR A 230 -10.40 1.78 12.66
C TYR A 230 -10.88 2.41 11.35
N PHE A 231 -11.38 1.60 10.42
CA PHE A 231 -11.97 2.03 9.16
C PHE A 231 -13.50 2.21 9.28
N ASN A 232 -13.94 3.02 10.24
CA ASN A 232 -15.34 3.41 10.35
C ASN A 232 -15.75 4.36 9.20
N LEU A 233 -17.05 4.67 9.09
CA LEU A 233 -17.60 5.49 8.02
C LEU A 233 -16.83 6.80 7.83
N ASN A 234 -16.59 7.55 8.90
CA ASN A 234 -15.85 8.82 8.85
C ASN A 234 -14.40 8.63 8.37
N SER A 235 -13.75 7.54 8.77
CA SER A 235 -12.39 7.22 8.35
C SER A 235 -12.32 6.89 6.86
N ILE A 236 -13.31 6.17 6.33
CA ILE A 236 -13.43 5.82 4.91
C ILE A 236 -13.70 7.10 4.09
N GLU A 237 -14.67 7.92 4.50
CA GLU A 237 -15.02 9.18 3.84
C GLU A 237 -13.85 10.15 3.78
N ASN A 238 -13.06 10.23 4.84
CA ASN A 238 -11.84 11.02 4.89
C ASN A 238 -10.67 10.45 4.07
N GLY A 239 -10.84 9.32 3.38
CA GLY A 239 -9.86 8.75 2.47
C GLY A 239 -8.73 7.95 3.14
N ASN A 240 -8.84 7.56 4.41
CA ASN A 240 -7.85 6.70 5.06
C ASN A 240 -7.81 5.31 4.43
N LEU A 241 -8.98 4.70 4.17
CA LEU A 241 -9.06 3.37 3.57
C LEU A 241 -8.48 3.34 2.14
N SER A 242 -8.65 4.41 1.36
CA SER A 242 -8.14 4.46 -0.01
C SER A 242 -6.61 4.46 -0.10
N ARG A 243 -5.91 4.75 0.98
CA ARG A 243 -4.45 4.74 1.12
C ARG A 243 -3.90 3.48 1.78
N ALA A 244 -4.80 2.66 2.32
CA ALA A 244 -4.45 1.43 3.02
C ALA A 244 -4.35 0.25 2.05
N ILE A 245 -3.35 -0.59 2.25
CA ILE A 245 -3.25 -1.91 1.63
C ILE A 245 -3.85 -2.90 2.62
N ILE A 246 -5.03 -3.41 2.30
CA ILE A 246 -5.75 -4.37 3.14
C ILE A 246 -5.32 -5.78 2.78
N VAL A 247 -4.82 -6.52 3.75
CA VAL A 247 -4.29 -7.88 3.57
C VAL A 247 -5.06 -8.85 4.46
N PRO A 248 -6.15 -9.44 3.96
CA PRO A 248 -6.91 -10.40 4.73
C PRO A 248 -6.21 -11.75 4.78
N PHE A 249 -6.10 -12.31 5.98
CA PHE A 249 -5.71 -13.68 6.18
C PHE A 249 -6.90 -14.49 6.73
N LYS A 250 -7.43 -15.36 5.88
CA LYS A 250 -8.56 -16.23 6.21
C LYS A 250 -8.07 -17.67 6.30
N GLN A 251 -8.31 -18.31 7.43
CA GLN A 251 -8.14 -19.75 7.59
C GLN A 251 -9.51 -20.43 7.61
N ALA A 252 -9.61 -21.59 6.98
CA ALA A 252 -10.79 -22.42 7.11
C ALA A 252 -10.90 -22.95 8.55
N ILE A 253 -12.12 -23.14 9.03
CA ILE A 253 -12.37 -23.77 10.35
C ILE A 253 -11.75 -25.17 10.35
N GLY A 254 -10.99 -25.49 11.39
CA GLY A 254 -10.29 -26.77 11.50
C GLY A 254 -8.93 -26.86 10.80
N SER A 255 -8.47 -25.78 10.15
CA SER A 255 -7.12 -25.74 9.58
C SER A 255 -6.07 -25.85 10.68
N ALA A 256 -4.98 -26.58 10.38
CA ALA A 256 -3.79 -26.61 11.22
C ALA A 256 -3.13 -25.21 11.29
N ALA A 257 -2.42 -24.95 12.39
CA ALA A 257 -1.59 -23.76 12.51
C ALA A 257 -0.52 -23.74 11.40
N PRO A 258 -0.23 -22.57 10.78
CA PRO A 258 0.79 -22.47 9.75
C PRO A 258 2.18 -22.85 10.30
N ILE A 259 2.88 -23.71 9.56
CA ILE A 259 4.24 -24.13 9.91
C ILE A 259 5.22 -23.45 8.97
N PHE A 260 6.09 -22.61 9.50
CA PHE A 260 7.16 -21.94 8.77
C PHE A 260 8.39 -22.83 8.68
N LYS A 261 9.06 -22.79 7.54
CA LYS A 261 10.35 -23.49 7.35
C LYS A 261 11.49 -22.63 7.91
N PRO A 262 12.59 -23.25 8.36
CA PRO A 262 13.80 -22.50 8.69
C PRO A 262 14.39 -21.88 7.41
N ILE A 263 14.88 -20.66 7.53
CA ILE A 263 15.61 -19.98 6.46
C ILE A 263 17.07 -20.42 6.53
N PRO A 264 17.70 -20.87 5.41
CA PRO A 264 19.11 -21.22 5.36
C PRO A 264 20.01 -20.04 5.79
N GLU A 265 21.07 -20.30 6.53
CA GLU A 265 21.99 -19.24 6.98
C GLU A 265 22.71 -18.53 5.82
N SER A 266 22.96 -19.22 4.70
CA SER A 266 23.50 -18.62 3.47
C SER A 266 22.57 -17.52 2.91
N ASP A 267 21.26 -17.80 2.88
CA ASP A 267 20.26 -16.89 2.34
C ASP A 267 20.12 -15.66 3.23
N LYS A 268 20.05 -15.86 4.55
CA LYS A 268 20.08 -14.76 5.54
C LYS A 268 21.32 -13.89 5.41
N ALA A 269 22.51 -14.50 5.27
CA ALA A 269 23.75 -13.77 5.13
C ALA A 269 23.77 -12.90 3.87
N PHE A 270 23.23 -13.40 2.76
CA PHE A 270 23.14 -12.64 1.52
C PHE A 270 22.09 -11.54 1.62
N SER A 271 20.89 -11.85 2.13
CA SER A 271 19.84 -10.85 2.38
C SER A 271 20.32 -9.71 3.28
N HIS A 272 21.10 -10.05 4.32
CA HIS A 272 21.68 -9.04 5.20
C HIS A 272 22.69 -8.14 4.48
N LYS A 273 23.48 -8.66 3.54
CA LYS A 273 24.37 -7.84 2.68
C LYS A 273 23.56 -6.88 1.80
N VAL A 274 22.45 -7.36 1.22
CA VAL A 274 21.54 -6.51 0.43
C VAL A 274 20.94 -5.40 1.31
N LEU A 275 20.44 -5.75 2.50
CA LEU A 275 19.90 -4.76 3.44
C LEU A 275 20.95 -3.77 3.92
N GLN A 276 22.19 -4.21 4.14
CA GLN A 276 23.30 -3.31 4.50
C GLN A 276 23.58 -2.32 3.37
N ARG A 277 23.62 -2.78 2.12
CA ARG A 277 23.82 -1.90 0.96
C ARG A 277 22.70 -0.88 0.82
N LEU A 278 21.44 -1.31 1.00
CA LEU A 278 20.29 -0.41 0.99
C LEU A 278 20.33 0.58 2.16
N PHE A 279 20.80 0.16 3.33
CA PHE A 279 21.00 1.05 4.48
C PHE A 279 22.02 2.15 4.18
N ASP A 280 23.13 1.78 3.52
CA ASP A 280 24.18 2.73 3.12
C ASP A 280 23.71 3.68 2.00
N GLU A 281 22.65 3.32 1.24
CA GLU A 281 21.97 4.22 0.29
C GLU A 281 21.03 5.22 0.98
N VAL A 282 20.76 5.07 2.27
CA VAL A 282 19.94 6.00 3.07
C VAL A 282 20.80 6.89 3.95
N PHE A 283 21.71 6.29 4.72
CA PHE A 283 22.51 6.98 5.71
C PHE A 283 23.98 6.94 5.31
N ASP A 284 24.63 8.11 5.28
CA ASP A 284 26.06 8.18 5.08
C ASP A 284 26.78 7.58 6.31
N SER A 285 27.37 6.40 6.14
CA SER A 285 28.11 5.72 7.20
C SER A 285 29.39 6.47 7.60
N SER A 286 29.96 7.31 6.72
CA SER A 286 31.15 8.14 7.00
C SER A 286 30.79 9.46 7.69
N ASN A 287 29.57 9.95 7.53
CA ASN A 287 29.06 11.19 8.12
C ASN A 287 27.63 11.03 8.65
N SER A 288 27.52 10.65 9.91
CA SER A 288 26.23 10.43 10.58
C SER A 288 25.29 11.67 10.63
N LYS A 289 25.75 12.81 10.13
CA LYS A 289 24.95 14.05 10.02
C LYS A 289 24.40 14.27 8.61
N CYS A 290 24.65 13.38 7.67
CA CYS A 290 24.16 13.50 6.31
C CYS A 290 23.26 12.32 5.93
N LEU A 291 22.19 12.64 5.21
CA LEU A 291 21.44 11.65 4.44
C LEU A 291 22.08 11.51 3.07
N MET A 292 22.00 10.33 2.49
CA MET A 292 22.39 10.16 1.09
C MET A 292 21.45 10.97 0.18
N PRO A 293 21.94 11.48 -0.97
CA PRO A 293 21.11 12.21 -1.92
C PRO A 293 19.89 11.38 -2.36
N GLU A 294 18.81 12.07 -2.71
CA GLU A 294 17.67 11.42 -3.34
C GLU A 294 18.05 10.81 -4.68
N LYS A 295 17.53 9.59 -4.93
CA LYS A 295 17.78 8.83 -6.15
C LYS A 295 16.47 8.71 -6.94
N VAL A 296 16.45 9.26 -8.15
CA VAL A 296 15.32 9.02 -9.06
C VAL A 296 15.46 7.62 -9.66
N VAL A 297 14.44 6.81 -9.51
CA VAL A 297 14.35 5.46 -10.08
C VAL A 297 13.31 5.49 -11.19
N ASP A 298 13.77 5.35 -12.42
CA ASP A 298 12.90 5.26 -13.60
C ASP A 298 12.35 3.83 -13.74
N ILE A 299 11.04 3.70 -13.60
CA ILE A 299 10.29 2.47 -13.84
C ILE A 299 9.20 2.70 -14.89
N SER A 300 9.43 3.59 -15.84
CA SER A 300 8.49 3.91 -16.94
C SER A 300 8.13 2.71 -17.82
N PHE A 301 8.94 1.64 -17.79
CA PHE A 301 8.59 0.36 -18.42
C PHE A 301 7.29 -0.27 -17.87
N LEU A 302 6.80 0.20 -16.71
CA LEU A 302 5.50 -0.18 -16.15
C LEU A 302 4.32 0.60 -16.73
N ASN A 303 4.52 1.69 -17.46
CA ASN A 303 3.44 2.57 -17.90
C ASN A 303 2.36 1.81 -18.68
N ALA A 304 2.75 0.92 -19.59
CA ALA A 304 1.80 0.09 -20.33
C ALA A 304 0.99 -0.86 -19.45
N GLU A 305 1.57 -1.35 -18.36
CA GLU A 305 0.86 -2.20 -17.38
C GLU A 305 -0.10 -1.37 -16.52
N VAL A 306 0.30 -0.17 -16.15
CA VAL A 306 -0.53 0.80 -15.42
C VAL A 306 -1.75 1.18 -16.28
N GLU A 307 -1.54 1.55 -17.55
CA GLU A 307 -2.62 1.88 -18.48
C GLU A 307 -3.58 0.72 -18.67
N ARG A 308 -3.06 -0.50 -18.87
CA ARG A 308 -3.87 -1.71 -19.01
C ARG A 308 -4.74 -1.96 -17.78
N PHE A 309 -4.17 -1.93 -16.58
CA PHE A 309 -4.92 -2.09 -15.34
C PHE A 309 -6.03 -1.04 -15.22
N HIS A 310 -5.71 0.22 -15.54
CA HIS A 310 -6.69 1.30 -15.51
C HIS A 310 -7.80 1.12 -16.55
N GLU A 311 -7.49 0.67 -17.76
CA GLU A 311 -8.47 0.37 -18.82
C GLU A 311 -9.41 -0.78 -18.39
N GLU A 312 -8.85 -1.91 -17.97
CA GLU A 312 -9.61 -3.09 -17.54
C GLU A 312 -10.56 -2.76 -16.38
N MET A 313 -10.07 -2.09 -15.35
CA MET A 313 -10.88 -1.75 -14.17
C MET A 313 -11.83 -0.56 -14.43
N SER A 314 -11.51 0.34 -15.34
CA SER A 314 -12.45 1.39 -15.79
C SER A 314 -13.62 0.80 -16.55
N ASN A 315 -13.36 -0.15 -17.45
CA ASN A 315 -14.40 -0.85 -18.19
C ASN A 315 -15.31 -1.64 -17.24
N LEU A 316 -14.72 -2.33 -16.28
CA LEU A 316 -15.50 -3.01 -15.24
C LEU A 316 -16.34 -2.03 -14.42
N ALA A 317 -15.77 -0.91 -13.97
CA ALA A 317 -16.48 0.09 -13.17
C ALA A 317 -17.70 0.66 -13.93
N VAL A 318 -17.55 0.90 -15.24
CA VAL A 318 -18.65 1.35 -16.11
C VAL A 318 -19.68 0.23 -16.30
N GLU A 319 -19.25 -1.02 -16.52
CA GLU A 319 -20.16 -2.15 -16.73
C GLU A 319 -21.04 -2.42 -15.50
N VAL A 320 -20.45 -2.37 -14.31
CA VAL A 320 -21.17 -2.64 -13.04
C VAL A 320 -21.71 -1.38 -12.36
N GLN A 321 -21.50 -0.20 -12.94
CA GLN A 321 -21.89 1.11 -12.40
C GLN A 321 -21.42 1.35 -10.97
N SER A 322 -20.19 0.92 -10.66
CA SER A 322 -19.59 1.03 -9.31
C SER A 322 -18.60 2.19 -9.24
N GLU A 323 -18.92 3.18 -8.42
CA GLU A 323 -18.01 4.28 -8.08
C GLU A 323 -16.88 3.80 -7.16
N ALA A 324 -17.13 2.75 -6.37
CA ALA A 324 -16.10 2.14 -5.53
C ALA A 324 -14.98 1.56 -6.40
N VAL A 325 -15.30 0.80 -7.43
CA VAL A 325 -14.30 0.26 -8.37
C VAL A 325 -13.53 1.39 -9.03
N ASP A 326 -14.21 2.45 -9.54
CA ASP A 326 -13.54 3.56 -10.23
C ASP A 326 -12.60 4.34 -9.29
N THR A 327 -13.00 4.56 -8.05
CA THR A 327 -12.20 5.31 -7.08
C THR A 327 -10.99 4.49 -6.60
N TYR A 328 -11.23 3.24 -6.20
CA TYR A 328 -10.19 2.44 -5.55
C TYR A 328 -9.18 1.87 -6.55
N ARG A 329 -9.53 1.64 -7.84
CA ARG A 329 -8.55 1.26 -8.86
C ARG A 329 -7.40 2.26 -8.98
N LYS A 330 -7.70 3.56 -8.86
CA LYS A 330 -6.69 4.63 -8.95
C LYS A 330 -5.67 4.53 -7.80
N ARG A 331 -6.15 4.29 -6.59
CA ARG A 331 -5.30 4.16 -5.40
C ARG A 331 -4.56 2.83 -5.34
N SER A 332 -5.20 1.73 -5.77
CA SER A 332 -4.55 0.43 -5.87
C SER A 332 -3.37 0.46 -6.84
N SER A 333 -3.51 1.15 -7.97
CA SER A 333 -2.42 1.34 -8.94
C SER A 333 -1.23 2.08 -8.33
N VAL A 334 -1.46 3.19 -7.61
CA VAL A 334 -0.39 3.96 -6.94
C VAL A 334 0.34 3.09 -5.90
N SER A 335 -0.40 2.37 -5.05
CA SER A 335 0.21 1.52 -4.03
C SER A 335 1.00 0.36 -4.66
N ALA A 336 0.48 -0.26 -5.72
CA ALA A 336 1.17 -1.31 -6.45
C ALA A 336 2.43 -0.80 -7.16
N TYR A 337 2.39 0.43 -7.69
CA TYR A 337 3.55 1.06 -8.34
C TYR A 337 4.68 1.32 -7.34
N ARG A 338 4.37 1.73 -6.11
CA ARG A 338 5.34 1.88 -5.02
C ARG A 338 5.96 0.54 -4.63
N ILE A 339 5.15 -0.53 -4.52
CA ILE A 339 5.64 -1.89 -4.25
C ILE A 339 6.58 -2.35 -5.37
N ALA A 340 6.21 -2.12 -6.62
CA ALA A 340 7.03 -2.45 -7.78
C ALA A 340 8.37 -1.71 -7.76
N ALA A 341 8.38 -0.42 -7.39
CA ALA A 341 9.60 0.39 -7.26
C ALA A 341 10.52 -0.13 -6.14
N ILE A 342 9.97 -0.49 -4.99
CA ILE A 342 10.72 -1.11 -3.88
C ILE A 342 11.40 -2.39 -4.39
N CYS A 343 10.64 -3.28 -5.03
CA CYS A 343 11.20 -4.54 -5.55
C CYS A 343 12.25 -4.30 -6.64
N TYR A 344 12.02 -3.35 -7.55
CA TYR A 344 12.97 -3.02 -8.62
C TYR A 344 14.30 -2.51 -8.05
N ASN A 345 14.26 -1.62 -7.06
CA ASN A 345 15.49 -1.14 -6.42
C ASN A 345 16.24 -2.25 -5.69
N ILE A 346 15.53 -3.16 -5.00
CA ILE A 346 16.14 -4.30 -4.32
C ILE A 346 16.80 -5.23 -5.34
N TYR A 347 16.16 -5.54 -6.48
CA TYR A 347 16.77 -6.33 -7.55
C TYR A 347 18.07 -5.69 -8.08
N ASN A 348 18.05 -4.39 -8.31
CA ASN A 348 19.24 -3.67 -8.80
C ASN A 348 20.37 -3.67 -7.77
N THR A 349 20.04 -3.50 -6.49
CA THR A 349 21.01 -3.58 -5.39
C THR A 349 21.57 -5.00 -5.24
N GLU A 350 20.72 -6.03 -5.37
CA GLU A 350 21.14 -7.42 -5.37
C GLU A 350 22.09 -7.74 -6.52
N ASN A 351 21.74 -7.32 -7.75
CA ASN A 351 22.58 -7.53 -8.92
C ASN A 351 23.99 -6.90 -8.77
N GLN A 352 24.10 -5.75 -8.10
CA GLN A 352 25.41 -5.11 -7.84
C GLN A 352 26.31 -5.90 -6.88
N LEU A 353 25.73 -6.82 -6.12
CA LEU A 353 26.43 -7.65 -5.13
C LEU A 353 26.76 -9.06 -5.63
N LEU A 354 26.26 -9.42 -6.80
CA LEU A 354 26.42 -10.74 -7.44
C LEU A 354 27.50 -10.70 -8.52
N ASP A 355 28.16 -11.82 -8.75
CA ASP A 355 29.06 -12.01 -9.86
C ASP A 355 28.29 -11.95 -11.19
N GLU A 356 28.97 -11.58 -12.29
CA GLU A 356 28.31 -11.31 -13.59
C GLU A 356 27.47 -12.48 -14.11
N ASP A 357 27.88 -13.71 -13.87
CA ASP A 357 27.18 -14.94 -14.27
C ASP A 357 25.95 -15.26 -13.41
N GLU A 358 25.88 -14.70 -12.21
CA GLU A 358 24.74 -14.86 -11.30
C GLU A 358 23.71 -13.72 -11.44
N GLN A 359 24.04 -12.64 -12.11
CA GLN A 359 23.17 -11.47 -12.27
C GLN A 359 21.95 -11.80 -13.13
N LEU A 360 20.79 -11.26 -12.76
CA LEU A 360 19.62 -11.30 -13.61
C LEU A 360 19.73 -10.26 -14.73
N PRO A 361 19.46 -10.65 -15.99
CA PRO A 361 19.34 -9.68 -17.08
C PRO A 361 18.28 -8.61 -16.76
N MET A 362 18.52 -7.35 -17.13
CA MET A 362 17.61 -6.24 -16.86
C MET A 362 16.19 -6.50 -17.39
N CYS A 363 16.07 -7.06 -18.60
CA CYS A 363 14.76 -7.39 -19.17
C CYS A 363 13.99 -8.44 -18.34
N GLN A 364 14.69 -9.34 -17.63
CA GLN A 364 14.07 -10.31 -16.74
C GLN A 364 13.63 -9.65 -15.44
N ILE A 365 14.43 -8.72 -14.90
CA ILE A 365 14.05 -7.91 -13.73
C ILE A 365 12.78 -7.11 -14.05
N GLU A 366 12.77 -6.37 -15.17
CA GLU A 366 11.61 -5.60 -15.60
C GLU A 366 10.36 -6.48 -15.76
N ASN A 367 10.50 -7.67 -16.36
CA ASN A 367 9.38 -8.59 -16.50
C ASN A 367 8.86 -9.12 -15.15
N ASN A 368 9.77 -9.42 -14.20
CA ASN A 368 9.39 -9.81 -12.85
C ASN A 368 8.64 -8.67 -12.14
N VAL A 369 9.14 -7.44 -12.27
CA VAL A 369 8.52 -6.25 -11.66
C VAL A 369 7.15 -5.94 -12.26
N LYS A 370 6.94 -6.16 -13.57
CA LYS A 370 5.61 -6.11 -14.22
C LYS A 370 4.63 -7.11 -13.59
N LYS A 371 5.08 -8.34 -13.35
CA LYS A 371 4.26 -9.36 -12.68
C LYS A 371 3.92 -8.97 -11.24
N ILE A 372 4.89 -8.43 -10.49
CA ILE A 372 4.69 -7.92 -9.13
C ILE A 372 3.67 -6.79 -9.13
N PHE A 373 3.80 -5.81 -10.04
CA PHE A 373 2.85 -4.70 -10.15
C PHE A 373 1.42 -5.21 -10.39
N ARG A 374 1.23 -6.09 -11.37
CA ARG A 374 -0.10 -6.65 -11.70
C ARG A 374 -0.72 -7.36 -10.50
N PHE A 375 0.05 -8.27 -9.89
CA PHE A 375 -0.42 -8.99 -8.70
C PHE A 375 -0.82 -8.03 -7.59
N ALA A 376 0.03 -7.08 -7.25
CA ALA A 376 -0.24 -6.11 -6.19
C ALA A 376 -1.48 -5.24 -6.52
N ALA A 377 -1.63 -4.76 -7.75
CA ALA A 377 -2.74 -3.88 -8.15
C ALA A 377 -4.11 -4.58 -8.02
N TYR A 378 -4.22 -5.81 -8.56
CA TYR A 378 -5.47 -6.57 -8.45
C TYR A 378 -5.73 -7.08 -7.04
N TYR A 379 -4.68 -7.50 -6.31
CA TYR A 379 -4.82 -7.93 -4.92
C TYR A 379 -5.35 -6.81 -4.02
N ILE A 380 -4.75 -5.62 -4.08
CA ILE A 380 -5.15 -4.47 -3.27
C ILE A 380 -6.59 -4.08 -3.57
N LEU A 381 -6.96 -4.02 -4.84
CA LEU A 381 -8.33 -3.67 -5.25
C LEU A 381 -9.33 -4.73 -4.77
N HIS A 382 -9.06 -6.01 -5.07
CA HIS A 382 -9.93 -7.13 -4.71
C HIS A 382 -10.12 -7.25 -3.19
N SER A 383 -9.03 -7.18 -2.42
CA SER A 383 -9.09 -7.34 -0.96
C SER A 383 -9.82 -6.17 -0.28
N THR A 384 -9.58 -4.94 -0.73
CA THR A 384 -10.24 -3.75 -0.18
C THR A 384 -11.74 -3.77 -0.47
N LEU A 385 -12.12 -4.02 -1.72
CA LEU A 385 -13.53 -4.06 -2.11
C LEU A 385 -14.25 -5.31 -1.58
N GLY A 386 -13.55 -6.43 -1.43
CA GLY A 386 -14.12 -7.64 -0.83
C GLY A 386 -14.50 -7.50 0.64
N ILE A 387 -13.85 -6.60 1.36
CA ILE A 387 -14.12 -6.36 2.79
C ILE A 387 -15.01 -5.13 2.98
N PHE A 388 -14.71 -4.03 2.30
CA PHE A 388 -15.33 -2.73 2.55
C PHE A 388 -16.25 -2.26 1.41
N GLY A 389 -16.38 -3.02 0.31
CA GLY A 389 -17.11 -2.60 -0.88
C GLY A 389 -18.55 -2.18 -0.61
N ASN A 390 -19.30 -2.96 0.16
CA ASN A 390 -20.68 -2.61 0.53
C ASN A 390 -20.77 -1.31 1.35
N THR A 391 -19.81 -1.09 2.26
CA THR A 391 -19.76 0.13 3.08
C THR A 391 -19.46 1.35 2.21
N ILE A 392 -18.52 1.21 1.27
CA ILE A 392 -18.13 2.27 0.33
C ILE A 392 -19.31 2.63 -0.58
N GLU A 393 -20.00 1.64 -1.15
CA GLU A 393 -21.17 1.90 -2.01
C GLU A 393 -22.31 2.56 -1.25
N THR A 394 -22.51 2.18 0.03
CA THR A 394 -23.51 2.83 0.88
C THR A 394 -23.19 4.31 1.10
N LEU A 395 -21.91 4.64 1.39
CA LEU A 395 -21.47 6.03 1.51
C LEU A 395 -21.65 6.80 0.21
N ASN A 396 -21.27 6.21 -0.93
CA ASN A 396 -21.45 6.83 -2.23
C ASN A 396 -22.93 7.12 -2.54
N MET A 397 -23.85 6.22 -2.14
CA MET A 397 -25.28 6.45 -2.30
C MET A 397 -25.78 7.62 -1.44
N GLN A 398 -25.28 7.78 -0.23
CA GLN A 398 -25.64 8.92 0.63
C GLN A 398 -25.13 10.26 0.05
N GLN A 399 -23.93 10.26 -0.51
CA GLN A 399 -23.34 11.48 -1.11
C GLN A 399 -24.04 11.89 -2.42
N LYS A 400 -24.66 10.97 -3.17
CA LYS A 400 -25.42 11.25 -4.40
C LYS A 400 -26.54 12.28 -4.22
N ASN A 401 -27.10 12.35 -3.01
CA ASN A 401 -28.15 13.33 -2.71
C ASN A 401 -27.59 14.77 -2.55
N LEU A 402 -26.29 14.92 -2.32
CA LEU A 402 -25.62 16.20 -2.14
C LEU A 402 -25.02 16.75 -3.42
N PHE A 403 -24.56 15.86 -4.31
CA PHE A 403 -23.91 16.23 -5.58
C PHE A 403 -24.56 15.48 -6.73
N LYS A 404 -24.95 16.21 -7.80
CA LYS A 404 -25.31 15.58 -9.08
C LYS A 404 -24.03 14.98 -9.70
N ILE A 405 -23.76 13.70 -9.40
CA ILE A 405 -22.64 13.00 -10.00
C ILE A 405 -22.97 12.76 -11.47
N VAL A 406 -22.19 13.34 -12.36
CA VAL A 406 -22.29 13.08 -13.81
C VAL A 406 -21.72 11.67 -14.04
N ARG A 407 -22.60 10.71 -14.23
CA ARG A 407 -22.22 9.33 -14.59
C ARG A 407 -21.99 9.23 -16.08
N LYS A 408 -20.90 8.57 -16.44
CA LYS A 408 -20.70 8.12 -17.80
C LYS A 408 -21.71 7.00 -18.05
N THR A 409 -22.59 7.17 -19.02
CA THR A 409 -23.57 6.15 -19.40
C THR A 409 -22.83 4.91 -19.87
N GLY A 410 -23.14 3.76 -19.27
CA GLY A 410 -22.53 2.49 -19.65
C GLY A 410 -22.97 2.06 -21.06
N LEU A 411 -22.20 1.17 -21.67
CA LEU A 411 -22.52 0.66 -23.00
C LEU A 411 -23.90 0.01 -23.01
N TYR A 412 -24.23 -0.79 -22.00
CA TYR A 412 -25.52 -1.47 -21.90
C TYR A 412 -26.69 -0.48 -21.85
N GLU A 413 -26.59 0.57 -21.04
CA GLU A 413 -27.62 1.59 -20.89
C GLU A 413 -27.76 2.45 -22.15
N SER A 414 -26.67 2.71 -22.86
CA SER A 414 -26.63 3.53 -24.07
C SER A 414 -27.25 2.86 -25.29
N LEU A 415 -27.28 1.53 -25.34
CA LEU A 415 -27.88 0.77 -26.42
C LEU A 415 -29.40 0.93 -26.45
N PRO A 416 -30.06 0.83 -27.60
CA PRO A 416 -31.51 0.71 -27.65
C PRO A 416 -32.01 -0.57 -26.98
N GLU A 417 -33.33 -0.65 -26.73
CA GLU A 417 -33.96 -1.83 -26.09
C GLU A 417 -33.74 -3.11 -26.86
N VAL A 418 -33.82 -3.02 -28.19
CA VAL A 418 -33.42 -4.07 -29.12
C VAL A 418 -32.25 -3.55 -29.95
N PHE A 419 -31.17 -4.32 -29.99
CA PHE A 419 -29.92 -3.91 -30.64
C PHE A 419 -29.23 -5.11 -31.34
N SER A 420 -28.40 -4.76 -32.32
CA SER A 420 -27.56 -5.69 -33.07
C SER A 420 -26.11 -5.70 -32.52
N ARG A 421 -25.28 -6.56 -33.10
CA ARG A 421 -23.85 -6.56 -32.86
C ARG A 421 -23.17 -5.28 -33.37
N GLU A 422 -23.63 -4.75 -34.50
CA GLU A 422 -23.12 -3.51 -35.07
C GLU A 422 -23.42 -2.30 -34.16
N ASP A 423 -24.61 -2.30 -33.55
CA ASP A 423 -24.94 -1.25 -32.55
C ASP A 423 -23.96 -1.24 -31.39
N ILE A 424 -23.56 -2.41 -30.86
CA ILE A 424 -22.55 -2.49 -29.81
C ILE A 424 -21.23 -1.85 -30.26
N GLU A 425 -20.78 -2.11 -31.47
CA GLU A 425 -19.53 -1.56 -32.00
C GLU A 425 -19.61 -0.02 -32.18
N VAL A 426 -20.73 0.46 -32.69
CA VAL A 426 -21.00 1.91 -32.84
C VAL A 426 -21.02 2.62 -31.48
N TYR A 427 -21.79 2.10 -30.55
CA TYR A 427 -21.91 2.71 -29.22
C TYR A 427 -20.63 2.56 -28.39
N SER A 428 -19.90 1.45 -28.54
CA SER A 428 -18.56 1.30 -27.95
C SER A 428 -17.59 2.35 -28.45
N GLY A 429 -17.59 2.64 -29.76
CA GLY A 429 -16.79 3.71 -30.35
C GLY A 429 -17.15 5.10 -29.80
N LYS A 430 -18.46 5.41 -29.68
CA LYS A 430 -18.92 6.67 -29.09
C LYS A 430 -18.51 6.85 -27.60
N LEU A 431 -18.39 5.75 -26.86
CA LEU A 431 -17.99 5.74 -25.45
C LEU A 431 -16.48 5.54 -25.27
N PHE A 432 -15.70 5.46 -26.34
CA PHE A 432 -14.27 5.18 -26.32
C PHE A 432 -13.91 3.86 -25.64
N LEU A 433 -14.77 2.84 -25.76
CA LEU A 433 -14.57 1.52 -25.22
C LEU A 433 -13.91 0.62 -26.26
N LYS A 434 -12.88 -0.13 -25.89
CA LYS A 434 -12.15 -1.04 -26.79
C LYS A 434 -12.67 -2.50 -26.74
N SER A 435 -13.70 -2.78 -25.95
CA SER A 435 -14.21 -4.14 -25.79
C SER A 435 -14.99 -4.59 -27.04
N PRO A 436 -14.55 -5.64 -27.74
CA PRO A 436 -15.24 -6.10 -28.93
C PRO A 436 -16.59 -6.75 -28.56
N ALA A 437 -17.63 -6.52 -29.39
CA ALA A 437 -18.96 -7.14 -29.23
C ALA A 437 -18.88 -8.67 -29.06
N ARG A 438 -17.85 -9.30 -29.65
CA ARG A 438 -17.57 -10.73 -29.58
C ARG A 438 -17.37 -11.24 -28.15
N SER A 439 -16.82 -10.44 -27.23
CA SER A 439 -16.60 -10.80 -25.83
C SER A 439 -17.75 -10.39 -24.90
N ILE A 440 -18.47 -9.32 -25.24
CA ILE A 440 -19.53 -8.74 -24.41
C ILE A 440 -20.83 -9.56 -24.51
N ILE A 441 -21.26 -9.92 -25.71
CA ILE A 441 -22.52 -10.64 -25.95
C ILE A 441 -22.60 -11.97 -25.19
N PRO A 442 -21.59 -12.88 -25.28
CA PRO A 442 -21.65 -14.13 -24.51
C PRO A 442 -21.75 -13.90 -23.00
N LYS A 443 -21.09 -12.85 -22.49
CA LYS A 443 -21.10 -12.50 -21.07
C LYS A 443 -22.49 -12.01 -20.64
N TRP A 444 -23.11 -11.16 -21.43
CA TRP A 444 -24.46 -10.66 -21.13
C TRP A 444 -25.54 -11.73 -21.24
N LEU A 445 -25.42 -12.65 -22.20
CA LEU A 445 -26.30 -13.83 -22.32
C LEU A 445 -26.16 -14.74 -21.11
N LYS A 446 -24.92 -15.06 -20.70
CA LYS A 446 -24.63 -15.89 -19.52
C LYS A 446 -25.18 -15.28 -18.24
N ASN A 447 -25.18 -13.95 -18.13
CA ASN A 447 -25.63 -13.21 -16.96
C ASN A 447 -27.11 -12.81 -17.02
N ASN A 448 -27.88 -13.34 -17.98
CA ASN A 448 -29.31 -13.05 -18.19
C ASN A 448 -29.60 -11.53 -18.32
N ARG A 449 -28.68 -10.75 -18.87
CA ARG A 449 -28.89 -9.32 -19.12
C ARG A 449 -29.58 -9.05 -20.46
N ILE A 450 -29.43 -9.96 -21.41
CA ILE A 450 -30.03 -9.91 -22.74
C ILE A 450 -30.59 -11.27 -23.14
N VAL A 451 -31.54 -11.26 -24.08
CA VAL A 451 -32.05 -12.45 -24.75
C VAL A 451 -31.82 -12.29 -26.25
N ALA A 452 -31.42 -13.39 -26.92
CA ALA A 452 -31.29 -13.43 -28.37
C ALA A 452 -32.64 -13.59 -29.03
N LEU A 453 -32.93 -12.79 -30.06
CA LEU A 453 -34.20 -12.81 -30.80
C LEU A 453 -34.19 -13.74 -32.02
N GLY A 454 -33.06 -14.44 -32.31
CA GLY A 454 -32.92 -15.43 -33.38
C GLY A 454 -32.57 -14.85 -34.77
N ASP A 455 -32.60 -13.54 -34.94
CA ASP A 455 -32.29 -12.83 -36.20
C ASP A 455 -31.02 -12.00 -36.14
N GLY A 456 -30.10 -12.33 -35.20
CA GLY A 456 -28.88 -11.59 -34.95
C GLY A 456 -29.05 -10.37 -34.03
N ARG A 457 -30.28 -10.12 -33.59
CA ARG A 457 -30.60 -9.05 -32.62
C ARG A 457 -30.74 -9.58 -31.21
N TYR A 458 -30.59 -8.69 -30.26
CA TYR A 458 -30.65 -8.97 -28.81
C TYR A 458 -31.60 -7.96 -28.15
N GLN A 459 -32.35 -8.41 -27.16
CA GLN A 459 -33.22 -7.56 -26.36
C GLN A 459 -32.72 -7.47 -24.94
N LYS A 460 -32.74 -6.29 -24.35
CA LYS A 460 -32.42 -6.06 -22.94
C LYS A 460 -33.43 -6.73 -22.02
N ILE A 461 -32.92 -7.32 -20.96
CA ILE A 461 -33.74 -7.82 -19.84
C ILE A 461 -33.60 -6.81 -18.70
N TYR A 462 -34.68 -6.13 -18.40
CA TYR A 462 -34.75 -5.28 -17.22
C TYR A 462 -35.13 -6.16 -16.02
N ALA A 463 -34.30 -6.20 -14.96
CA ALA A 463 -34.72 -6.79 -13.71
C ALA A 463 -35.95 -6.01 -13.23
N CYS A 464 -37.10 -6.68 -13.08
CA CYS A 464 -38.25 -6.08 -12.43
C CYS A 464 -37.79 -5.52 -11.08
N GLN A 465 -37.89 -4.21 -10.90
CA GLN A 465 -37.82 -3.60 -9.58
C GLN A 465 -38.99 -4.18 -8.79
N ASN A 466 -38.72 -5.20 -7.97
CA ASN A 466 -39.65 -5.57 -6.94
C ASN A 466 -39.73 -4.41 -5.94
N SER A 467 -40.72 -3.54 -6.21
CA SER A 467 -41.28 -2.63 -5.23
C SER A 467 -41.90 -3.47 -4.11
N ASN A 468 -41.23 -3.56 -2.97
CA ASN A 468 -41.84 -3.64 -1.67
C ASN A 468 -40.87 -3.04 -0.65
#